data_342a1a727926e691217ccca1f9d5aa72
#
_entry.id   342a1a727926e691217ccca1f9d5aa72
#
_cell.length_a   1.000
_cell.length_b   1.000
_cell.length_c   1.000
_cell.angle_alpha   90.00
_cell.angle_beta   90.00
_cell.angle_gamma   90.00
#
_symmetry.space_group_name_H-M   'P 1'
#
loop_
_entity.id
_entity.type
_entity.pdbx_description
1 polymer ?
#
loop_
_entity_poly.entity_id
_entity_poly.type
_entity_poly.pdbx_seq_one_letter_code
_entity_poly.pdbx_strand_id
1 'polypeptide(L)'
;LRLRPENFPHIRLAQLAYLYQKGDKLFSRLLEAETLADVRALLDTRTSPYWENHYLFGRLSSQKEKTMGERSKDLIIINTVVPFLYTYGLHKTDERMCERAGRFLEELKAESNHIIRSWSDAGLPVVSAADSQALIQLQKEYCDKRKCLYCRFGYEYLKHT
;
A
#
# COMPACT_ATOMS: atom_id res chain seq x y z
N LEU A 1 -14.61 6.88 -14.73
CA LEU A 1 -13.32 6.27 -14.34
C LEU A 1 -13.07 5.06 -15.24
N ARG A 2 -12.07 5.14 -16.14
CA ARG A 2 -11.65 4.00 -16.97
C ARG A 2 -10.76 3.09 -16.14
N LEU A 3 -11.34 2.10 -15.47
CA LEU A 3 -10.57 1.06 -14.79
C LEU A 3 -9.99 0.09 -15.85
N ARG A 4 -8.73 -0.28 -15.68
CA ARG A 4 -8.14 -1.39 -16.43
C ARG A 4 -8.86 -2.69 -16.07
N PRO A 5 -9.09 -3.63 -17.02
CA PRO A 5 -9.83 -4.86 -16.74
C PRO A 5 -9.29 -5.66 -15.55
N GLU A 6 -7.97 -5.68 -15.35
CA GLU A 6 -7.31 -6.36 -14.22
C GLU A 6 -7.69 -5.77 -12.85
N ASN A 7 -8.21 -4.54 -12.82
CA ASN A 7 -8.66 -3.85 -11.62
C ASN A 7 -10.19 -3.83 -11.49
N PHE A 8 -10.91 -4.61 -12.28
CA PHE A 8 -12.35 -4.70 -12.13
C PHE A 8 -12.71 -5.27 -10.76
N PRO A 9 -13.76 -4.74 -10.11
CA PRO A 9 -14.19 -5.20 -8.78
C PRO A 9 -14.39 -6.71 -8.70
N HIS A 10 -14.96 -7.32 -9.74
CA HIS A 10 -15.18 -8.77 -9.81
C HIS A 10 -13.89 -9.57 -9.67
N ILE A 11 -12.81 -9.12 -10.33
CA ILE A 11 -11.50 -9.77 -10.24
C ILE A 11 -10.92 -9.58 -8.83
N ARG A 12 -11.03 -8.39 -8.26
CA ARG A 12 -10.56 -8.13 -6.89
C ARG A 12 -11.31 -8.92 -5.84
N LEU A 13 -12.64 -9.06 -6.00
CA LEU A 13 -13.44 -9.92 -5.12
C LEU A 13 -13.08 -11.40 -5.28
N ALA A 14 -12.82 -11.87 -6.50
CA ALA A 14 -12.38 -13.24 -6.74
C ALA A 14 -11.00 -13.52 -6.10
N GLN A 15 -10.06 -12.56 -6.18
CA GLN A 15 -8.77 -12.62 -5.51
C GLN A 15 -8.92 -12.64 -3.98
N LEU A 16 -9.81 -11.79 -3.44
CA LEU A 16 -10.11 -11.76 -2.01
C LEU A 16 -10.72 -13.09 -1.52
N ALA A 17 -11.66 -13.64 -2.29
CA ALA A 17 -12.25 -14.94 -2.00
C ALA A 17 -11.19 -16.06 -1.96
N TYR A 18 -10.21 -16.02 -2.88
CA TYR A 18 -9.09 -16.96 -2.87
C TYR A 18 -8.24 -16.82 -1.60
N LEU A 19 -7.91 -15.58 -1.18
CA LEU A 19 -7.17 -15.35 0.07
C LEU A 19 -7.92 -15.91 1.28
N TYR A 20 -9.23 -15.72 1.32
CA TYR A 20 -10.09 -16.26 2.37
C TYR A 20 -10.10 -17.80 2.39
N GLN A 21 -10.18 -18.41 1.22
CA GLN A 21 -10.17 -19.88 1.09
C GLN A 21 -8.80 -20.48 1.44
N LYS A 22 -7.70 -19.78 1.07
CA LYS A 22 -6.32 -20.24 1.30
C LYS A 22 -5.92 -20.26 2.77
N GLY A 23 -6.55 -19.44 3.62
CA GLY A 23 -5.98 -19.23 4.91
C GLY A 23 -6.84 -18.85 6.07
N ASP A 24 -7.16 -19.84 6.92
CA ASP A 24 -7.74 -19.59 8.25
C ASP A 24 -6.82 -18.82 9.21
N LYS A 25 -5.59 -18.48 8.80
CA LYS A 25 -4.57 -17.89 9.66
C LYS A 25 -3.79 -16.74 9.01
N LEU A 26 -4.37 -16.05 8.01
CA LEU A 26 -3.68 -14.96 7.32
C LEU A 26 -3.16 -13.91 8.30
N PHE A 27 -3.98 -13.55 9.28
CA PHE A 27 -3.64 -12.60 10.33
C PHE A 27 -2.41 -13.03 11.13
N SER A 28 -2.42 -14.24 11.69
CA SER A 28 -1.30 -14.76 12.48
C SER A 28 -0.03 -14.84 11.64
N ARG A 29 -0.15 -15.28 10.38
CA ARG A 29 0.99 -15.38 9.46
C ARG A 29 1.55 -14.00 9.08
N LEU A 30 0.72 -12.97 8.99
CA LEU A 30 1.19 -11.59 8.79
C LEU A 30 1.97 -11.08 10.02
N LEU A 31 1.55 -11.45 11.23
CA LEU A 31 2.29 -11.12 12.45
C LEU A 31 3.65 -11.83 12.51
N GLU A 32 3.77 -13.03 11.96
CA GLU A 32 4.98 -13.85 11.92
C GLU A 32 5.92 -13.49 10.76
N ALA A 33 5.40 -12.83 9.71
CA ALA A 33 6.18 -12.48 8.53
C ALA A 33 7.28 -11.45 8.85
N GLU A 34 8.54 -11.81 8.66
CA GLU A 34 9.70 -10.97 9.01
C GLU A 34 10.22 -10.15 7.83
N THR A 35 9.90 -10.55 6.59
CA THR A 35 10.38 -9.91 5.37
C THR A 35 9.23 -9.48 4.46
N LEU A 36 9.49 -8.51 3.58
CA LEU A 36 8.54 -8.15 2.51
C LEU A 36 8.23 -9.32 1.58
N ALA A 37 9.20 -10.21 1.35
CA ALA A 37 8.99 -11.40 0.54
C ALA A 37 7.95 -12.33 1.18
N ASP A 38 8.01 -12.53 2.49
CA ASP A 38 7.03 -13.32 3.24
C ASP A 38 5.63 -12.72 3.11
N VAL A 39 5.52 -11.40 3.32
CA VAL A 39 4.22 -10.70 3.21
C VAL A 39 3.67 -10.79 1.79
N ARG A 40 4.51 -10.59 0.75
CA ARG A 40 4.09 -10.71 -0.65
C ARG A 40 3.62 -12.13 -0.98
N ALA A 41 4.30 -13.17 -0.48
CA ALA A 41 3.90 -14.57 -0.65
C ALA A 41 2.54 -14.89 0.02
N LEU A 42 2.25 -14.26 1.17
CA LEU A 42 0.94 -14.36 1.80
C LEU A 42 -0.17 -13.71 0.96
N LEU A 43 0.14 -12.63 0.25
CA LEU A 43 -0.77 -11.91 -0.63
C LEU A 43 -0.86 -12.51 -2.05
N ASP A 44 -0.13 -13.60 -2.33
CA ASP A 44 -0.25 -14.31 -3.60
C ASP A 44 -1.65 -14.87 -3.78
N THR A 45 -2.29 -14.40 -4.84
CA THR A 45 -3.66 -14.78 -5.17
C THR A 45 -3.74 -15.39 -6.56
N ARG A 46 -4.68 -16.31 -6.70
CA ARG A 46 -5.15 -16.79 -7.98
C ARG A 46 -6.67 -16.56 -8.04
N THR A 47 -7.21 -16.63 -9.21
CA THR A 47 -8.66 -16.66 -9.37
C THR A 47 -9.09 -18.07 -9.76
N SER A 48 -10.38 -18.40 -9.57
CA SER A 48 -10.91 -19.67 -10.08
C SER A 48 -10.82 -19.72 -11.61
N PRO A 49 -10.83 -20.93 -12.23
CA PRO A 49 -10.73 -21.11 -13.68
C PRO A 49 -11.77 -20.29 -14.47
N TYR A 50 -12.95 -20.04 -13.91
CA TYR A 50 -13.95 -19.17 -14.51
C TYR A 50 -13.40 -17.79 -14.84
N TRP A 51 -12.66 -17.17 -13.92
CA TRP A 51 -12.13 -15.82 -14.09
C TRP A 51 -10.92 -15.76 -15.03
N GLU A 52 -10.31 -16.89 -15.38
CA GLU A 52 -9.20 -16.87 -16.33
C GLU A 52 -9.62 -16.36 -17.72
N ASN A 53 -10.86 -16.63 -18.11
CA ASN A 53 -11.43 -16.17 -19.37
C ASN A 53 -12.63 -15.23 -19.23
N HIS A 54 -12.84 -14.63 -18.05
CA HIS A 54 -13.89 -13.64 -17.79
C HIS A 54 -13.33 -12.46 -16.99
N TYR A 55 -13.75 -11.25 -17.32
CA TYR A 55 -13.60 -10.06 -16.47
C TYR A 55 -14.94 -9.60 -15.89
N LEU A 56 -16.03 -9.99 -16.52
CA LEU A 56 -17.41 -9.74 -16.10
C LEU A 56 -18.19 -11.05 -16.23
N PHE A 57 -19.22 -11.20 -15.44
CA PHE A 57 -20.09 -12.36 -15.54
C PHE A 57 -20.68 -12.49 -16.95
N GLY A 58 -20.65 -13.70 -17.49
CA GLY A 58 -21.23 -14.02 -18.80
C GLY A 58 -20.54 -13.41 -20.02
N ARG A 59 -19.40 -12.71 -19.87
CA ARG A 59 -18.63 -12.14 -20.99
C ARG A 59 -17.27 -12.80 -21.10
N LEU A 60 -17.10 -13.59 -22.15
CA LEU A 60 -15.81 -14.20 -22.48
C LEU A 60 -14.75 -13.15 -22.82
N SER A 61 -13.55 -13.38 -22.42
CA SER A 61 -12.33 -12.63 -22.76
C SER A 61 -11.20 -13.61 -23.12
N SER A 62 -10.09 -13.09 -23.61
CA SER A 62 -8.88 -13.90 -23.80
C SER A 62 -8.47 -14.56 -22.48
N GLN A 63 -8.04 -15.82 -22.57
CA GLN A 63 -7.57 -16.57 -21.40
C GLN A 63 -6.29 -15.93 -20.84
N LYS A 64 -6.31 -15.61 -19.57
CA LYS A 64 -5.19 -15.03 -18.84
C LYS A 64 -5.33 -15.35 -17.36
N GLU A 65 -4.28 -15.85 -16.75
CA GLU A 65 -4.22 -15.97 -15.29
C GLU A 65 -4.31 -14.57 -14.65
N LYS A 66 -5.20 -14.41 -13.67
CA LYS A 66 -5.47 -13.12 -13.03
C LYS A 66 -4.96 -13.13 -11.59
N THR A 67 -3.64 -13.08 -11.47
CA THR A 67 -2.94 -12.94 -10.19
C THR A 67 -2.90 -11.47 -9.73
N MET A 68 -2.61 -11.25 -8.47
CA MET A 68 -2.36 -9.91 -7.96
C MET A 68 -0.92 -9.50 -8.30
N GLY A 69 -0.78 -8.43 -9.09
CA GLY A 69 0.54 -7.91 -9.46
C GLY A 69 1.25 -7.26 -8.27
N GLU A 70 2.60 -7.23 -8.28
CA GLU A 70 3.46 -6.74 -7.20
C GLU A 70 3.08 -5.32 -6.74
N ARG A 71 2.83 -4.41 -7.68
CA ARG A 71 2.39 -3.05 -7.32
C ARG A 71 1.08 -3.02 -6.51
N SER A 72 0.17 -3.97 -6.75
CA SER A 72 -1.08 -4.05 -5.97
C SER A 72 -0.83 -4.63 -4.59
N LYS A 73 0.09 -5.60 -4.47
CA LYS A 73 0.54 -6.12 -3.18
C LYS A 73 1.21 -5.02 -2.37
N ASP A 74 2.14 -4.27 -2.98
CA ASP A 74 2.83 -3.16 -2.32
C ASP A 74 1.85 -2.11 -1.79
N LEU A 75 0.81 -1.75 -2.56
CA LEU A 75 -0.24 -0.84 -2.10
C LEU A 75 -1.03 -1.41 -0.92
N ILE A 76 -1.30 -2.72 -0.88
CA ILE A 76 -1.93 -3.37 0.26
C ILE A 76 -0.99 -3.37 1.47
N ILE A 77 0.30 -3.62 1.26
CA ILE A 77 1.29 -3.58 2.33
C ILE A 77 1.36 -2.18 2.93
N ILE A 78 1.53 -1.14 2.12
CA ILE A 78 1.63 0.25 2.57
C ILE A 78 0.37 0.70 3.33
N ASN A 79 -0.82 0.42 2.77
CA ASN A 79 -2.06 1.01 3.26
C ASN A 79 -2.85 0.13 4.24
N THR A 80 -2.45 -1.13 4.42
CA THR A 80 -3.16 -2.08 5.30
C THR A 80 -2.22 -2.82 6.23
N VAL A 81 -1.21 -3.52 5.70
CA VAL A 81 -0.36 -4.39 6.52
C VAL A 81 0.50 -3.57 7.47
N VAL A 82 1.18 -2.53 6.97
CA VAL A 82 2.06 -1.69 7.78
C VAL A 82 1.31 -0.95 8.89
N PRO A 83 0.21 -0.22 8.62
CA PRO A 83 -0.57 0.42 9.68
C PRO A 83 -1.09 -0.59 10.71
N PHE A 84 -1.49 -1.76 10.25
CA PHE A 84 -1.95 -2.83 11.11
C PHE A 84 -0.83 -3.35 12.03
N LEU A 85 0.34 -3.71 11.48
CA LEU A 85 1.50 -4.18 12.26
C LEU A 85 1.93 -3.13 13.29
N TYR A 86 2.02 -1.87 12.87
CA TYR A 86 2.40 -0.77 13.76
C TYR A 86 1.41 -0.59 14.91
N THR A 87 0.11 -0.54 14.60
CA THR A 87 -0.94 -0.37 15.62
C THR A 87 -1.00 -1.56 16.57
N TYR A 88 -0.85 -2.78 16.04
CA TYR A 88 -0.81 -3.98 16.85
C TYR A 88 0.43 -4.01 17.75
N GLY A 89 1.60 -3.62 17.23
CA GLY A 89 2.83 -3.48 18.01
C GLY A 89 2.68 -2.48 19.16
N LEU A 90 2.10 -1.32 18.90
CA LEU A 90 1.78 -0.33 19.95
C LEU A 90 0.84 -0.94 21.03
N HIS A 91 -0.23 -1.62 20.59
CA HIS A 91 -1.18 -2.23 21.51
C HIS A 91 -0.57 -3.32 22.39
N LYS A 92 0.41 -4.06 21.85
CA LYS A 92 1.12 -5.14 22.55
C LYS A 92 2.40 -4.68 23.25
N THR A 93 2.76 -3.40 23.12
CA THR A 93 4.02 -2.84 23.62
C THR A 93 5.23 -3.61 23.04
N ASP A 94 5.13 -3.98 21.75
CA ASP A 94 6.17 -4.68 21.00
C ASP A 94 6.84 -3.71 20.01
N GLU A 95 7.97 -3.13 20.46
CA GLU A 95 8.75 -2.17 19.67
C GLU A 95 9.31 -2.79 18.38
N ARG A 96 9.71 -4.08 18.40
CA ARG A 96 10.26 -4.76 17.22
C ARG A 96 9.23 -4.82 16.09
N MET A 97 7.96 -5.00 16.43
CA MET A 97 6.89 -4.99 15.44
C MET A 97 6.68 -3.60 14.84
N CYS A 98 6.78 -2.55 15.65
CA CYS A 98 6.71 -1.16 15.17
C CYS A 98 7.90 -0.83 14.25
N GLU A 99 9.13 -1.22 14.65
CA GLU A 99 10.33 -1.06 13.82
C GLU A 99 10.24 -1.81 12.50
N ARG A 100 9.73 -3.06 12.53
CA ARG A 100 9.52 -3.86 11.32
C ARG A 100 8.53 -3.20 10.37
N ALA A 101 7.45 -2.64 10.89
CA ALA A 101 6.49 -1.88 10.09
C ALA A 101 7.15 -0.66 9.40
N GLY A 102 8.00 0.08 10.13
CA GLY A 102 8.80 1.18 9.58
C GLY A 102 9.77 0.70 8.49
N ARG A 103 10.54 -0.35 8.78
CA ARG A 103 11.48 -0.94 7.82
C ARG A 103 10.79 -1.36 6.52
N PHE A 104 9.59 -1.94 6.57
CA PHE A 104 8.83 -2.29 5.37
C PHE A 104 8.51 -1.06 4.51
N LEU A 105 8.20 0.09 5.10
CA LEU A 105 8.01 1.33 4.34
C LEU A 105 9.30 1.83 3.70
N GLU A 106 10.43 1.69 4.37
CA GLU A 106 11.74 2.10 3.85
C GLU A 106 12.21 1.23 2.68
N GLU A 107 11.93 -0.08 2.74
CA GLU A 107 12.29 -1.04 1.68
C GLU A 107 11.37 -0.97 0.46
N LEU A 108 10.12 -0.53 0.62
CA LEU A 108 9.16 -0.39 -0.47
C LEU A 108 9.45 0.87 -1.30
N LYS A 109 9.27 0.76 -2.61
CA LYS A 109 9.36 1.92 -3.51
C LYS A 109 8.27 2.94 -3.23
N ALA A 110 8.62 4.20 -3.43
CA ALA A 110 7.69 5.32 -3.33
C ALA A 110 6.41 5.10 -4.15
N GLU A 111 5.30 5.55 -3.63
CA GLU A 111 4.04 5.57 -4.36
C GLU A 111 4.12 6.57 -5.52
N SER A 112 3.40 6.28 -6.60
CA SER A 112 3.31 7.18 -7.75
C SER A 112 1.91 7.76 -7.83
N ASN A 113 1.73 8.97 -7.33
CA ASN A 113 0.50 9.75 -7.43
C ASN A 113 0.81 11.23 -7.72
N HIS A 114 -0.23 12.06 -7.88
CA HIS A 114 -0.05 13.47 -8.22
C HIS A 114 0.66 14.26 -7.11
N ILE A 115 0.42 13.95 -5.83
CA ILE A 115 1.07 14.61 -4.70
C ILE A 115 2.58 14.37 -4.77
N ILE A 116 2.99 13.11 -4.92
CA ILE A 116 4.42 12.74 -4.96
C ILE A 116 5.11 13.35 -6.17
N ARG A 117 4.44 13.41 -7.32
CA ARG A 117 4.99 14.10 -8.50
C ARG A 117 5.23 15.57 -8.22
N SER A 118 4.27 16.27 -7.61
CA SER A 118 4.43 17.69 -7.26
C SER A 118 5.62 17.94 -6.33
N TRP A 119 5.85 17.08 -5.35
CA TRP A 119 7.01 17.17 -4.46
C TRP A 119 8.33 16.88 -5.19
N SER A 120 8.34 15.87 -6.08
CA SER A 120 9.52 15.57 -6.92
C SER A 120 9.83 16.70 -7.88
N ASP A 121 8.83 17.31 -8.50
CA ASP A 121 8.98 18.47 -9.39
C ASP A 121 9.50 19.71 -8.63
N ALA A 122 9.21 19.81 -7.33
CA ALA A 122 9.77 20.82 -6.43
C ALA A 122 11.23 20.50 -5.98
N GLY A 123 11.83 19.41 -6.48
CA GLY A 123 13.22 19.04 -6.21
C GLY A 123 13.44 18.14 -5.00
N LEU A 124 12.40 17.60 -4.37
CA LEU A 124 12.55 16.68 -3.25
C LEU A 124 12.76 15.25 -3.75
N PRO A 125 13.85 14.55 -3.33
CA PRO A 125 14.02 13.15 -3.64
C PRO A 125 13.00 12.32 -2.87
N VAL A 126 12.23 11.49 -3.58
CA VAL A 126 11.25 10.57 -3.00
C VAL A 126 11.57 9.16 -3.48
N VAL A 127 12.16 8.36 -2.63
CA VAL A 127 12.72 7.06 -2.99
C VAL A 127 11.88 5.91 -2.44
N SER A 128 11.47 6.02 -1.18
CA SER A 128 10.80 4.96 -0.43
C SER A 128 9.30 5.24 -0.21
N ALA A 129 8.57 4.21 0.21
CA ALA A 129 7.19 4.38 0.65
C ALA A 129 7.11 5.22 1.94
N ALA A 130 8.14 5.17 2.79
CA ALA A 130 8.22 6.04 3.97
C ALA A 130 8.22 7.51 3.57
N ASP A 131 9.05 7.90 2.59
CA ASP A 131 9.08 9.26 2.06
C ASP A 131 7.72 9.66 1.49
N SER A 132 7.12 8.80 0.65
CA SER A 132 5.84 9.12 0.02
C SER A 132 4.70 9.25 1.02
N GLN A 133 4.63 8.41 2.04
CA GLN A 133 3.61 8.50 3.08
C GLN A 133 3.79 9.75 3.95
N ALA A 134 5.03 10.09 4.31
CA ALA A 134 5.33 11.33 5.04
C ALA A 134 4.92 12.58 4.25
N LEU A 135 5.22 12.63 2.95
CA LEU A 135 4.86 13.77 2.09
C LEU A 135 3.35 13.85 1.81
N ILE A 136 2.66 12.72 1.68
CA ILE A 136 1.19 12.67 1.57
C ILE A 136 0.55 13.21 2.85
N GLN A 137 1.05 12.82 4.02
CA GLN A 137 0.58 13.34 5.29
C GLN A 137 0.86 14.83 5.43
N LEU A 138 2.08 15.28 5.11
CA LEU A 138 2.45 16.69 5.12
C LEU A 138 1.51 17.52 4.24
N GLN A 139 1.26 17.06 3.01
CA GLN A 139 0.34 17.75 2.11
C GLN A 139 -1.06 17.85 2.71
N LYS A 140 -1.66 16.72 3.11
CA LYS A 140 -3.05 16.66 3.56
C LYS A 140 -3.29 17.35 4.91
N GLU A 141 -2.36 17.20 5.85
CA GLU A 141 -2.57 17.69 7.22
C GLU A 141 -2.08 19.11 7.44
N TYR A 142 -1.15 19.59 6.62
CA TYR A 142 -0.57 20.93 6.79
C TYR A 142 -0.78 21.81 5.56
N CYS A 143 -0.36 21.42 4.36
CA CYS A 143 -0.41 22.29 3.18
C CYS A 143 -1.85 22.58 2.74
N ASP A 144 -2.66 21.56 2.56
CA ASP A 144 -4.07 21.71 2.15
C ASP A 144 -4.89 22.48 3.21
N LYS A 145 -4.52 22.36 4.48
CA LYS A 145 -5.15 23.07 5.61
C LYS A 145 -4.50 24.42 5.90
N ARG A 146 -3.52 24.88 5.10
CA ARG A 146 -2.80 26.15 5.26
C ARG A 146 -2.20 26.35 6.66
N LYS A 147 -1.71 25.28 7.27
CA LYS A 147 -1.13 25.30 8.62
C LYS A 147 0.38 25.53 8.61
N CYS A 148 0.87 26.51 7.81
CA CYS A 148 2.31 26.74 7.63
C CYS A 148 3.02 27.11 8.94
N LEU A 149 2.38 27.84 9.82
CA LEU A 149 2.95 28.21 11.14
C LEU A 149 3.14 27.02 12.10
N TYR A 150 2.40 25.94 11.88
CA TYR A 150 2.49 24.70 12.67
C TYR A 150 3.31 23.62 11.96
N CYS A 151 3.75 23.89 10.73
CA CYS A 151 4.56 23.00 9.91
C CYS A 151 6.03 23.35 10.09
N ARG A 152 6.90 22.35 10.38
CA ARG A 152 8.32 22.57 10.56
C ARG A 152 8.96 23.29 9.37
N PHE A 153 8.64 22.87 8.14
CA PHE A 153 9.15 23.52 6.92
C PHE A 153 8.63 24.96 6.78
N GLY A 154 7.34 25.17 6.97
CA GLY A 154 6.75 26.50 6.90
C GLY A 154 7.31 27.44 7.96
N TYR A 155 7.49 26.95 9.19
CA TYR A 155 8.07 27.71 10.27
C TYR A 155 9.53 28.13 9.97
N GLU A 156 10.38 27.20 9.56
CA GLU A 156 11.79 27.51 9.22
C GLU A 156 11.89 28.50 8.05
N TYR A 157 11.06 28.33 7.00
CA TYR A 157 11.02 29.28 5.89
C TYR A 157 10.62 30.69 6.34
N LEU A 158 9.56 30.81 7.12
CA LEU A 158 9.05 32.11 7.58
C LEU A 158 9.97 32.80 8.60
N LYS A 159 10.78 32.04 9.34
CA LYS A 159 11.75 32.59 10.29
C LYS A 159 12.94 33.27 9.60
N HIS A 160 13.27 32.83 8.38
CA HIS A 160 14.42 33.33 7.62
C HIS A 160 14.04 34.35 6.53
N THR A 161 12.75 34.70 6.43
CA THR A 161 12.24 35.77 5.56
C THR A 161 12.02 37.05 6.34
#